data_81ef72d3c014da7bdaf3b483042143be
#
_entry.id   81ef72d3c014da7bdaf3b483042143be
#
_cell.length_a   1.000
_cell.length_b   1.000
_cell.length_c   1.000
_cell.angle_alpha   90.00
_cell.angle_beta   90.00
_cell.angle_gamma   90.00
#
_symmetry.space_group_name_H-M   'P 1'
#
loop_
_entity.id
_entity.type
_entity.pdbx_description
1 polymer ?
#
loop_
_entity_poly.entity_id
_entity_poly.type
_entity_poly.pdbx_seq_one_letter_code
_entity_poly.pdbx_strand_id
1 'polypeptide(L)'
;MDINTIRAYKGGDPEKVRESQRRRFADVALVDKVIAEDEEWRRLVAAADDKRGEKNAKQKEITALKKAKKDVDPQMLKDLKALDAKVKEAEAATEPQLQKVLKMFNTIGNLVEDSVPFSNDEDKDNEVVNKWGTCKQDAKYSHHELLYMIGGYEPERGVRVAGHRAYFFTDYGVLLNQAVINYGIAFLRKKQYKILQPPYMMNKDLMGGVAQLSEFDEALYKVTGGDQEKYLIATSEQPICAYHKGEWLQESELPLRYAGVSTCFRKEAGSHGRDTWGIFRVHQFEKVEQFCLTTGDLEKSNEMHEEMREIAEEYIQSMGFPYHVVNIVSGELNNAAIKKYDIECWFPYQKKYRELVSCSNCTDYQSRAMEVRCGGKKMGSREKKYVHMLNSTLCACGRTICCLLENNQTDTGVVVPPVLRPFMGGVDFMPFIRTMDGKPFKAPQAPGNPEAAACAQQGDKIRQMKAAKASKEDIMAAVDELKKLKAKHLEVHGCEFAPTGTVQGSRKDKKKAAPEKPAPKAPKAPKAPKAAKPPPAPSNNGALATLNGQVEYAPYLGGYAPSAADAAAFAKHRGAACDAAQLPHAARWLAHMASFDDAARAAWK
;
A
#
# COMPACT_ATOMS: atom_id res chain seq x y z
N MET A 1 -6.09 14.56 -21.03
CA MET A 1 -7.05 15.40 -21.82
C MET A 1 -6.77 15.22 -23.30
N ASP A 2 -7.77 15.32 -24.20
CA ASP A 2 -7.60 15.23 -25.65
C ASP A 2 -7.10 16.57 -26.22
N ILE A 3 -6.05 16.55 -27.06
CA ILE A 3 -5.55 17.75 -27.74
C ILE A 3 -6.63 18.39 -28.64
N ASN A 4 -7.61 17.61 -29.12
CA ASN A 4 -8.73 18.15 -29.88
C ASN A 4 -9.61 19.10 -29.05
N THR A 5 -9.54 19.08 -27.72
CA THR A 5 -10.25 20.03 -26.85
C THR A 5 -9.85 21.49 -27.12
N ILE A 6 -8.58 21.74 -27.52
CA ILE A 6 -8.10 23.09 -27.88
C ILE A 6 -8.25 23.40 -29.38
N ARG A 7 -8.71 22.45 -30.20
CA ARG A 7 -8.80 22.59 -31.65
C ARG A 7 -10.22 22.97 -32.07
N ALA A 8 -10.54 24.26 -32.14
CA ALA A 8 -11.87 24.74 -32.51
C ALA A 8 -12.37 24.15 -33.85
N TYR A 9 -11.49 23.96 -34.84
CA TYR A 9 -11.83 23.37 -36.15
C TYR A 9 -12.22 21.87 -36.07
N LYS A 10 -11.95 21.21 -34.96
CA LYS A 10 -12.38 19.84 -34.64
C LYS A 10 -13.60 19.77 -33.70
N GLY A 11 -14.20 20.92 -33.40
CA GLY A 11 -15.30 21.02 -32.44
C GLY A 11 -14.86 21.15 -30.99
N GLY A 12 -13.56 21.37 -30.73
CA GLY A 12 -13.04 21.65 -29.39
C GLY A 12 -13.39 23.08 -28.94
N ASP A 13 -13.34 23.27 -27.62
CA ASP A 13 -13.58 24.56 -26.97
C ASP A 13 -12.36 25.03 -26.18
N PRO A 14 -11.47 25.85 -26.81
CA PRO A 14 -10.31 26.40 -26.14
C PRO A 14 -10.65 27.26 -24.92
N GLU A 15 -11.83 27.93 -24.91
CA GLU A 15 -12.22 28.77 -23.78
C GLU A 15 -12.49 27.96 -22.52
N LYS A 16 -13.11 26.80 -22.68
CA LYS A 16 -13.29 25.86 -21.57
C LYS A 16 -11.97 25.43 -20.95
N VAL A 17 -10.92 25.26 -21.76
CA VAL A 17 -9.55 24.94 -21.28
C VAL A 17 -8.92 26.14 -20.56
N ARG A 18 -9.07 27.35 -21.11
CA ARG A 18 -8.61 28.60 -20.45
C ARG A 18 -9.31 28.80 -19.12
N GLU A 19 -10.62 28.58 -19.04
CA GLU A 19 -11.39 28.67 -17.79
C GLU A 19 -10.91 27.65 -16.76
N SER A 20 -10.66 26.41 -17.16
CA SER A 20 -10.09 25.40 -16.28
C SER A 20 -8.70 25.82 -15.75
N GLN A 21 -7.84 26.41 -16.60
CA GLN A 21 -6.54 26.95 -16.16
C GLN A 21 -6.70 28.10 -15.16
N ARG A 22 -7.67 29.03 -15.39
CA ARG A 22 -8.00 30.09 -14.42
C ARG A 22 -8.43 29.51 -13.08
N ARG A 23 -9.32 28.52 -13.11
CA ARG A 23 -9.78 27.85 -11.89
C ARG A 23 -8.65 27.14 -11.14
N ARG A 24 -7.64 26.63 -11.86
CA ARG A 24 -6.42 26.02 -11.27
C ARG A 24 -5.38 27.03 -10.81
N PHE A 25 -5.59 28.33 -10.98
CA PHE A 25 -4.59 29.37 -10.72
C PHE A 25 -3.30 29.17 -11.52
N ALA A 26 -3.41 28.53 -12.71
CA ALA A 26 -2.30 28.20 -13.60
C ALA A 26 -2.19 29.19 -14.77
N ASP A 27 -1.07 29.15 -15.51
CA ASP A 27 -0.83 30.04 -16.66
C ASP A 27 -1.85 29.82 -17.79
N VAL A 28 -2.80 30.73 -17.92
CA VAL A 28 -3.81 30.71 -18.99
C VAL A 28 -3.18 30.93 -20.37
N ALA A 29 -2.12 31.76 -20.46
CA ALA A 29 -1.44 32.05 -21.72
C ALA A 29 -0.75 30.82 -22.32
N LEU A 30 -0.51 29.77 -21.51
CA LEU A 30 0.00 28.50 -21.98
C LEU A 30 -0.91 27.85 -23.04
N VAL A 31 -2.24 27.97 -22.88
CA VAL A 31 -3.23 27.45 -23.83
C VAL A 31 -3.03 28.08 -25.23
N ASP A 32 -2.85 29.40 -25.28
CA ASP A 32 -2.64 30.13 -26.53
C ASP A 32 -1.29 29.76 -27.17
N LYS A 33 -0.24 29.60 -26.35
CA LYS A 33 1.07 29.13 -26.84
C LYS A 33 0.96 27.73 -27.48
N VAL A 34 0.22 26.81 -26.85
CA VAL A 34 0.00 25.46 -27.42
C VAL A 34 -0.80 25.51 -28.70
N ILE A 35 -1.83 26.35 -28.78
CA ILE A 35 -2.63 26.55 -29.99
C ILE A 35 -1.73 27.04 -31.14
N ALA A 36 -0.88 28.04 -30.91
CA ALA A 36 0.02 28.57 -31.91
C ALA A 36 1.04 27.52 -32.40
N GLU A 37 1.59 26.72 -31.50
CA GLU A 37 2.51 25.62 -31.87
C GLU A 37 1.79 24.48 -32.63
N ASP A 38 0.51 24.20 -32.30
CA ASP A 38 -0.32 23.24 -33.05
C ASP A 38 -0.66 23.76 -34.44
N GLU A 39 -0.86 25.05 -34.61
CA GLU A 39 -1.06 25.70 -35.93
C GLU A 39 0.18 25.59 -36.78
N GLU A 40 1.37 25.82 -36.23
CA GLU A 40 2.64 25.63 -36.92
C GLU A 40 2.84 24.16 -37.31
N TRP A 41 2.56 23.21 -36.42
CA TRP A 41 2.61 21.79 -36.76
C TRP A 41 1.70 21.44 -37.93
N ARG A 42 0.46 21.95 -37.95
CA ARG A 42 -0.50 21.73 -39.03
C ARG A 42 -0.01 22.32 -40.36
N ARG A 43 0.63 23.50 -40.28
CA ARG A 43 1.24 24.14 -41.45
C ARG A 43 2.38 23.28 -42.05
N LEU A 44 3.22 22.71 -41.19
CA LEU A 44 4.29 21.79 -41.62
C LEU A 44 3.73 20.50 -42.24
N VAL A 45 2.69 19.93 -41.65
CA VAL A 45 2.01 18.73 -42.18
C VAL A 45 1.40 19.04 -43.58
N ALA A 46 0.70 20.15 -43.71
CA ALA A 46 0.14 20.56 -45.02
C ALA A 46 1.23 20.76 -46.07
N ALA A 47 2.34 21.43 -45.74
CA ALA A 47 3.46 21.59 -46.64
C ALA A 47 4.11 20.26 -47.07
N ALA A 48 4.20 19.29 -46.14
CA ALA A 48 4.70 17.95 -46.47
C ALA A 48 3.74 17.18 -47.40
N ASP A 49 2.41 17.31 -47.15
CA ASP A 49 1.39 16.71 -48.03
C ASP A 49 1.36 17.31 -49.42
N ASP A 50 1.54 18.63 -49.57
CA ASP A 50 1.67 19.29 -50.86
C ASP A 50 2.87 18.75 -51.64
N LYS A 51 4.06 18.66 -50.98
CA LYS A 51 5.26 18.07 -51.61
C LYS A 51 5.06 16.61 -52.00
N ARG A 52 4.35 15.84 -51.17
CA ARG A 52 3.97 14.45 -51.48
C ARG A 52 3.02 14.40 -52.69
N GLY A 53 2.08 15.35 -52.80
CA GLY A 53 1.20 15.52 -53.94
C GLY A 53 1.95 15.78 -55.23
N GLU A 54 2.91 16.76 -55.23
CA GLU A 54 3.79 17.07 -56.38
C GLU A 54 4.60 15.82 -56.81
N LYS A 55 5.22 15.11 -55.85
CA LYS A 55 5.97 13.88 -56.13
C LYS A 55 5.08 12.80 -56.77
N ASN A 56 3.88 12.57 -56.21
CA ASN A 56 2.95 11.56 -56.71
C ASN A 56 2.45 11.87 -58.12
N ALA A 57 2.17 13.15 -58.43
CA ALA A 57 1.82 13.59 -59.78
C ALA A 57 2.96 13.30 -60.78
N LYS A 58 4.20 13.68 -60.44
CA LYS A 58 5.40 13.42 -61.29
C LYS A 58 5.64 11.92 -61.46
N GLN A 59 5.47 11.13 -60.38
CA GLN A 59 5.59 9.67 -60.46
C GLN A 59 4.54 9.03 -61.39
N LYS A 60 3.28 9.52 -61.36
CA LYS A 60 2.22 9.06 -62.27
C LYS A 60 2.56 9.36 -63.73
N GLU A 61 3.07 10.58 -64.03
CA GLU A 61 3.48 10.99 -65.35
C GLU A 61 4.58 10.06 -65.91
N ILE A 62 5.65 9.82 -65.13
CA ILE A 62 6.73 8.91 -65.49
C ILE A 62 6.20 7.48 -65.70
N THR A 63 5.30 7.03 -64.83
CA THR A 63 4.70 5.69 -64.94
C THR A 63 3.85 5.55 -66.20
N ALA A 64 3.10 6.57 -66.59
CA ALA A 64 2.33 6.61 -67.84
C ALA A 64 3.21 6.53 -69.09
N LEU A 65 4.33 7.28 -69.13
CA LEU A 65 5.30 7.22 -70.20
C LEU A 65 5.91 5.82 -70.35
N LYS A 66 6.33 5.20 -69.24
CA LYS A 66 6.85 3.83 -69.21
C LYS A 66 5.84 2.80 -69.71
N LYS A 67 4.57 2.90 -69.29
CA LYS A 67 3.49 2.01 -69.78
C LYS A 67 3.23 2.17 -71.27
N ALA A 68 3.37 3.40 -71.81
CA ALA A 68 3.23 3.69 -73.25
C ALA A 68 4.47 3.33 -74.06
N LYS A 69 5.50 2.71 -73.42
CA LYS A 69 6.81 2.40 -74.06
C LYS A 69 7.48 3.60 -74.66
N LYS A 70 7.28 4.80 -74.11
CA LYS A 70 7.94 6.05 -74.49
C LYS A 70 9.19 6.27 -73.63
N ASP A 71 10.22 6.86 -74.19
CA ASP A 71 11.42 7.22 -73.45
C ASP A 71 11.10 8.25 -72.35
N VAL A 72 11.69 8.05 -71.21
CA VAL A 72 11.55 8.97 -70.07
C VAL A 72 12.76 9.88 -70.02
N ASP A 73 12.52 11.18 -70.09
CA ASP A 73 13.59 12.19 -70.00
C ASP A 73 14.39 11.98 -68.69
N PRO A 74 15.73 11.84 -68.76
CA PRO A 74 16.61 11.74 -67.60
C PRO A 74 16.43 12.90 -66.61
N GLN A 75 16.00 14.09 -67.09
CA GLN A 75 15.69 15.22 -66.17
C GLN A 75 14.46 14.97 -65.31
N MET A 76 13.43 14.32 -65.85
CA MET A 76 12.25 13.96 -65.07
C MET A 76 12.58 12.99 -63.89
N LEU A 77 13.56 12.10 -64.10
CA LEU A 77 14.01 11.19 -63.03
C LEU A 77 14.84 11.94 -61.96
N LYS A 78 15.66 12.93 -62.39
CA LYS A 78 16.37 13.81 -61.44
C LYS A 78 15.39 14.66 -60.62
N ASP A 79 14.38 15.24 -61.26
CA ASP A 79 13.34 16.04 -60.61
C ASP A 79 12.55 15.20 -59.59
N LEU A 80 12.20 13.96 -59.95
CA LEU A 80 11.51 13.04 -59.01
C LEU A 80 12.37 12.73 -57.78
N LYS A 81 13.69 12.52 -57.99
CA LYS A 81 14.62 12.28 -56.88
C LYS A 81 14.78 13.53 -56.00
N ALA A 82 14.80 14.73 -56.58
CA ALA A 82 14.85 15.99 -55.86
C ALA A 82 13.54 16.22 -55.03
N LEU A 83 12.38 15.90 -55.63
CA LEU A 83 11.09 15.96 -54.91
C LEU A 83 11.04 14.93 -53.76
N ASP A 84 11.58 13.72 -53.96
CA ASP A 84 11.64 12.72 -52.87
C ASP A 84 12.48 13.21 -51.69
N ALA A 85 13.60 13.87 -51.94
CA ALA A 85 14.43 14.49 -50.90
C ALA A 85 13.67 15.60 -50.16
N LYS A 86 12.96 16.50 -50.89
CA LYS A 86 12.15 17.57 -50.30
C LYS A 86 10.98 17.03 -49.46
N VAL A 87 10.35 15.93 -49.88
CA VAL A 87 9.29 15.26 -49.07
C VAL A 87 9.87 14.74 -47.78
N LYS A 88 11.01 14.04 -47.83
CA LYS A 88 11.67 13.51 -46.62
C LYS A 88 12.08 14.61 -45.62
N GLU A 89 12.60 15.72 -46.15
CA GLU A 89 12.97 16.88 -45.34
C GLU A 89 11.74 17.52 -44.67
N ALA A 90 10.65 17.73 -45.43
CA ALA A 90 9.41 18.27 -44.91
C ALA A 90 8.76 17.34 -43.86
N GLU A 91 8.72 16.04 -44.13
CA GLU A 91 8.23 15.03 -43.17
C GLU A 91 9.09 14.99 -41.89
N ALA A 92 10.42 15.08 -42.03
CA ALA A 92 11.32 15.08 -40.87
C ALA A 92 11.12 16.29 -39.94
N ALA A 93 10.60 17.43 -40.48
CA ALA A 93 10.29 18.60 -39.66
C ALA A 93 9.00 18.48 -38.86
N THR A 94 8.06 17.59 -39.24
CA THR A 94 6.74 17.48 -38.60
C THR A 94 6.81 16.82 -37.24
N GLU A 95 7.60 15.76 -37.05
CA GLU A 95 7.68 14.98 -35.82
C GLU A 95 8.26 15.77 -34.64
N PRO A 96 9.40 16.50 -34.75
CA PRO A 96 9.91 17.34 -33.68
C PRO A 96 8.91 18.40 -33.21
N GLN A 97 8.18 19.03 -34.17
CA GLN A 97 7.17 20.01 -33.84
C GLN A 97 5.98 19.39 -33.12
N LEU A 98 5.52 18.20 -33.54
CA LEU A 98 4.47 17.47 -32.82
C LEU A 98 4.87 17.15 -31.37
N GLN A 99 6.09 16.67 -31.18
CA GLN A 99 6.63 16.36 -29.85
C GLN A 99 6.69 17.63 -28.96
N LYS A 100 7.05 18.78 -29.55
CA LYS A 100 7.01 20.08 -28.85
C LYS A 100 5.60 20.44 -28.41
N VAL A 101 4.60 20.33 -29.31
CA VAL A 101 3.18 20.58 -29.02
C VAL A 101 2.69 19.67 -27.89
N LEU A 102 2.93 18.35 -27.99
CA LEU A 102 2.49 17.37 -27.00
C LEU A 102 3.15 17.61 -25.64
N LYS A 103 4.45 17.92 -25.62
CA LYS A 103 5.16 18.24 -24.37
C LYS A 103 4.55 19.45 -23.67
N MET A 104 4.24 20.52 -24.40
CA MET A 104 3.59 21.71 -23.84
C MET A 104 2.15 21.41 -23.41
N PHE A 105 1.38 20.70 -24.26
CA PHE A 105 0.00 20.35 -23.97
C PHE A 105 -0.14 19.50 -22.68
N ASN A 106 0.78 18.58 -22.46
CA ASN A 106 0.80 17.72 -21.26
C ASN A 106 1.12 18.46 -19.96
N THR A 107 1.49 19.74 -20.01
CA THR A 107 1.61 20.59 -18.83
C THR A 107 0.30 21.31 -18.48
N ILE A 108 -0.70 21.29 -19.37
CA ILE A 108 -2.05 21.81 -19.12
C ILE A 108 -2.80 20.80 -18.24
N GLY A 109 -3.40 21.29 -17.14
CA GLY A 109 -4.23 20.47 -16.26
C GLY A 109 -5.52 19.99 -16.93
N ASN A 110 -6.08 18.90 -16.42
CA ASN A 110 -7.37 18.37 -16.84
C ASN A 110 -8.50 19.36 -16.56
N LEU A 111 -9.66 19.18 -17.20
CA LEU A 111 -10.80 20.08 -17.01
C LEU A 111 -11.36 19.94 -15.60
N VAL A 112 -11.43 21.05 -14.85
CA VAL A 112 -11.96 21.07 -13.49
C VAL A 112 -13.48 20.90 -13.53
N GLU A 113 -14.04 19.99 -12.73
CA GLU A 113 -15.47 19.78 -12.59
C GLU A 113 -16.15 20.98 -11.92
N ASP A 114 -17.39 21.30 -12.32
CA ASP A 114 -18.09 22.50 -11.86
C ASP A 114 -18.38 22.50 -10.35
N SER A 115 -18.55 21.32 -9.74
CA SER A 115 -18.78 21.14 -8.30
C SER A 115 -17.54 21.37 -7.42
N VAL A 116 -16.36 21.59 -8.01
CA VAL A 116 -15.12 21.84 -7.26
C VAL A 116 -15.08 23.29 -6.78
N PRO A 117 -14.83 23.58 -5.49
CA PRO A 117 -14.73 24.95 -4.99
C PRO A 117 -13.60 25.73 -5.67
N PHE A 118 -13.88 26.98 -6.05
CA PHE A 118 -12.91 27.88 -6.70
C PHE A 118 -12.10 28.66 -5.65
N SER A 119 -10.95 28.18 -5.30
CA SER A 119 -9.98 28.80 -4.39
C SER A 119 -8.59 28.17 -4.55
N ASN A 120 -7.57 28.83 -3.97
CA ASN A 120 -6.22 28.33 -3.77
C ASN A 120 -5.82 28.28 -2.27
N ASP A 121 -6.79 28.37 -1.36
CA ASP A 121 -6.58 28.30 0.09
C ASP A 121 -7.39 27.11 0.65
N GLU A 122 -6.75 25.93 0.72
CA GLU A 122 -7.39 24.70 1.19
C GLU A 122 -7.77 24.75 2.67
N ASP A 123 -7.05 25.48 3.49
CA ASP A 123 -7.34 25.60 4.93
C ASP A 123 -8.66 26.33 5.20
N LYS A 124 -9.10 27.22 4.28
CA LYS A 124 -10.32 28.03 4.45
C LYS A 124 -11.50 27.56 3.62
N ASP A 125 -11.23 27.16 2.38
CA ASP A 125 -12.28 27.09 1.35
C ASP A 125 -12.57 25.65 0.91
N ASN A 126 -11.91 24.62 1.46
CA ASN A 126 -12.30 23.24 1.25
C ASN A 126 -13.71 22.99 1.77
N GLU A 127 -14.58 22.47 0.91
CA GLU A 127 -15.97 22.17 1.25
C GLU A 127 -16.05 20.84 2.03
N VAL A 128 -16.60 20.90 3.25
CA VAL A 128 -16.84 19.68 4.03
C VAL A 128 -18.13 19.02 3.56
N VAL A 129 -18.01 17.85 2.91
CA VAL A 129 -19.15 17.12 2.32
C VAL A 129 -19.72 16.04 3.23
N ASN A 130 -18.93 15.50 4.17
CA ASN A 130 -19.38 14.51 5.14
C ASN A 130 -18.59 14.58 6.44
N LYS A 131 -19.18 14.12 7.56
CA LYS A 131 -18.53 14.01 8.88
C LYS A 131 -19.03 12.77 9.61
N TRP A 132 -18.11 12.10 10.34
CA TRP A 132 -18.47 10.96 11.16
C TRP A 132 -17.63 10.89 12.44
N GLY A 133 -18.25 10.35 13.51
CA GLY A 133 -17.60 10.08 14.78
C GLY A 133 -17.53 11.29 15.72
N THR A 134 -17.06 11.04 16.95
CA THR A 134 -16.90 12.06 17.99
C THR A 134 -15.43 12.31 18.27
N CYS A 135 -15.00 13.55 18.09
CA CYS A 135 -13.62 13.99 18.26
C CYS A 135 -13.24 14.03 19.75
N LYS A 136 -12.35 13.15 20.20
CA LYS A 136 -11.77 13.18 21.54
C LYS A 136 -10.92 14.43 21.71
N GLN A 137 -10.91 15.01 22.91
CA GLN A 137 -10.14 16.22 23.21
C GLN A 137 -8.97 15.94 24.17
N ASP A 138 -8.95 14.78 24.82
CA ASP A 138 -8.07 14.45 25.95
C ASP A 138 -7.01 13.43 25.53
N ALA A 139 -6.09 13.83 24.65
CA ALA A 139 -4.91 13.04 24.33
C ALA A 139 -3.68 13.59 25.08
N LYS A 140 -3.01 12.73 25.82
CA LYS A 140 -1.86 13.08 26.66
C LYS A 140 -0.55 13.04 25.90
N TYR A 141 -0.42 12.08 24.98
CA TYR A 141 0.80 11.81 24.25
C TYR A 141 0.56 11.85 22.75
N SER A 142 1.57 12.31 22.00
CA SER A 142 1.61 12.25 20.55
C SER A 142 1.95 10.84 20.07
N HIS A 143 1.68 10.54 18.79
CA HIS A 143 1.96 9.24 18.20
C HIS A 143 3.43 8.79 18.34
N HIS A 144 4.40 9.71 18.23
CA HIS A 144 5.81 9.35 18.35
C HIS A 144 6.22 9.01 19.79
N GLU A 145 5.63 9.70 20.78
CA GLU A 145 5.81 9.37 22.19
C GLU A 145 5.20 7.99 22.50
N LEU A 146 3.99 7.76 22.01
CA LEU A 146 3.31 6.47 22.18
C LEU A 146 4.09 5.31 21.56
N LEU A 147 4.59 5.46 20.31
CA LEU A 147 5.45 4.46 19.67
C LEU A 147 6.71 4.18 20.50
N TYR A 148 7.33 5.20 21.05
CA TYR A 148 8.49 5.04 21.90
C TYR A 148 8.15 4.32 23.20
N MET A 149 7.06 4.70 23.87
CA MET A 149 6.64 4.13 25.15
C MET A 149 6.22 2.66 25.05
N ILE A 150 5.57 2.23 23.96
CA ILE A 150 5.26 0.81 23.70
C ILE A 150 6.47 0.01 23.18
N GLY A 151 7.62 0.66 22.94
CA GLY A 151 8.80 0.02 22.35
C GLY A 151 8.61 -0.31 20.87
N GLY A 152 7.73 0.42 20.17
CA GLY A 152 7.34 0.13 18.78
C GLY A 152 8.28 0.68 17.72
N TYR A 153 9.24 1.57 18.07
CA TYR A 153 10.19 2.10 17.09
C TYR A 153 11.49 2.64 17.71
N GLU A 154 12.53 2.72 16.90
CA GLU A 154 13.86 3.20 17.24
C GLU A 154 14.28 4.29 16.26
N PRO A 155 13.98 5.58 16.52
CA PRO A 155 14.27 6.68 15.61
C PRO A 155 15.76 7.02 15.52
N GLU A 156 16.47 7.08 16.66
CA GLU A 156 17.90 7.43 16.67
C GLU A 156 18.76 6.45 15.87
N ARG A 157 18.45 5.15 15.96
CA ARG A 157 19.14 4.12 15.20
C ARG A 157 18.83 4.22 13.71
N GLY A 158 17.57 4.56 13.36
CA GLY A 158 17.16 4.80 11.99
C GLY A 158 17.91 5.97 11.35
N VAL A 159 17.97 7.11 12.06
CA VAL A 159 18.69 8.31 11.60
C VAL A 159 20.18 8.03 11.37
N ARG A 160 20.83 7.22 12.20
CA ARG A 160 22.23 6.82 12.00
C ARG A 160 22.44 5.99 10.73
N VAL A 161 21.43 5.22 10.31
CA VAL A 161 21.54 4.31 9.15
C VAL A 161 21.17 5.02 7.85
N ALA A 162 20.09 5.80 7.84
CA ALA A 162 19.52 6.33 6.61
C ALA A 162 19.21 7.85 6.64
N GLY A 163 19.68 8.56 7.66
CA GLY A 163 19.51 10.00 7.76
C GLY A 163 18.17 10.42 8.37
N HIS A 164 17.84 11.70 8.19
CA HIS A 164 16.64 12.32 8.77
C HIS A 164 15.36 11.57 8.35
N ARG A 165 14.35 11.50 9.24
CA ARG A 165 13.06 10.82 9.04
C ARG A 165 13.14 9.28 8.84
N ALA A 166 14.34 8.68 9.00
CA ALA A 166 14.47 7.25 9.02
C ALA A 166 14.27 6.71 10.44
N TYR A 167 13.73 5.50 10.53
CA TYR A 167 13.46 4.81 11.78
C TYR A 167 13.48 3.29 11.57
N PHE A 168 13.60 2.54 12.65
CA PHE A 168 13.26 1.13 12.65
C PHE A 168 11.93 0.94 13.38
N PHE A 169 11.02 0.18 12.80
CA PHE A 169 9.97 -0.42 13.60
C PHE A 169 10.54 -1.59 14.42
N THR A 170 10.02 -1.76 15.62
CA THR A 170 10.37 -2.85 16.53
C THR A 170 9.09 -3.43 17.12
N ASP A 171 9.08 -4.72 17.47
CA ASP A 171 8.00 -5.41 18.19
C ASP A 171 6.58 -4.96 17.76
N TYR A 172 5.84 -4.28 18.64
CA TYR A 172 4.47 -3.82 18.36
C TYR A 172 4.36 -2.90 17.14
N GLY A 173 5.40 -2.12 16.83
CA GLY A 173 5.41 -1.28 15.63
C GLY A 173 5.41 -2.11 14.35
N VAL A 174 6.20 -3.19 14.30
CA VAL A 174 6.19 -4.13 13.16
C VAL A 174 4.84 -4.81 13.04
N LEU A 175 4.30 -5.33 14.16
CA LEU A 175 3.00 -6.01 14.17
C LEU A 175 1.87 -5.08 13.71
N LEU A 176 1.83 -3.84 14.19
CA LEU A 176 0.86 -2.83 13.74
C LEU A 176 0.97 -2.54 12.24
N ASN A 177 2.19 -2.32 11.75
CA ASN A 177 2.40 -2.02 10.32
C ASN A 177 1.90 -3.17 9.44
N GLN A 178 2.26 -4.41 9.79
CA GLN A 178 1.76 -5.59 9.07
C GLN A 178 0.24 -5.77 9.22
N ALA A 179 -0.32 -5.47 10.39
CA ALA A 179 -1.75 -5.60 10.64
C ALA A 179 -2.57 -4.62 9.79
N VAL A 180 -2.18 -3.35 9.70
CA VAL A 180 -2.93 -2.37 8.89
C VAL A 180 -2.83 -2.67 7.40
N ILE A 181 -1.67 -3.16 6.90
CA ILE A 181 -1.50 -3.61 5.52
C ILE A 181 -2.41 -4.81 5.23
N ASN A 182 -2.32 -5.87 6.05
CA ASN A 182 -3.06 -7.11 5.83
C ASN A 182 -4.58 -6.91 5.99
N TYR A 183 -4.99 -6.06 6.93
CA TYR A 183 -6.40 -5.68 7.07
C TYR A 183 -6.90 -4.91 5.84
N GLY A 184 -6.14 -3.94 5.33
CA GLY A 184 -6.49 -3.21 4.11
C GLY A 184 -6.63 -4.13 2.90
N ILE A 185 -5.71 -5.09 2.72
CA ILE A 185 -5.78 -6.13 1.68
C ILE A 185 -7.06 -6.96 1.84
N ALA A 186 -7.33 -7.47 3.05
CA ALA A 186 -8.49 -8.30 3.32
C ALA A 186 -9.80 -7.53 3.11
N PHE A 187 -9.81 -6.24 3.45
CA PHE A 187 -10.95 -5.35 3.28
C PHE A 187 -11.29 -5.14 1.80
N LEU A 188 -10.31 -4.75 0.96
CA LEU A 188 -10.53 -4.56 -0.47
C LEU A 188 -10.85 -5.87 -1.20
N ARG A 189 -10.27 -7.00 -0.76
CA ARG A 189 -10.61 -8.30 -1.32
C ARG A 189 -12.10 -8.64 -1.12
N LYS A 190 -12.69 -8.30 0.04
CA LYS A 190 -14.13 -8.45 0.28
C LYS A 190 -14.99 -7.56 -0.64
N LYS A 191 -14.45 -6.42 -1.04
CA LYS A 191 -15.05 -5.50 -2.02
C LYS A 191 -14.74 -5.89 -3.47
N GLN A 192 -14.22 -7.11 -3.70
CA GLN A 192 -13.91 -7.70 -5.02
C GLN A 192 -12.79 -7.00 -5.81
N TYR A 193 -11.89 -6.29 -5.14
CA TYR A 193 -10.70 -5.75 -5.76
C TYR A 193 -9.67 -6.86 -6.03
N LYS A 194 -9.06 -6.85 -7.22
CA LYS A 194 -7.90 -7.69 -7.56
C LYS A 194 -6.65 -7.09 -6.92
N ILE A 195 -5.99 -7.86 -6.06
CA ILE A 195 -4.79 -7.41 -5.35
C ILE A 195 -3.59 -7.43 -6.28
N LEU A 196 -2.85 -6.32 -6.33
CA LEU A 196 -1.62 -6.15 -7.08
C LEU A 196 -0.49 -5.71 -6.15
N GLN A 197 0.66 -6.37 -6.27
CA GLN A 197 1.92 -5.89 -5.72
C GLN A 197 2.81 -5.48 -6.89
N PRO A 198 2.92 -4.19 -7.19
CA PRO A 198 3.66 -3.69 -8.35
C PRO A 198 5.17 -3.67 -8.10
N PRO A 199 6.00 -3.50 -9.16
CA PRO A 199 7.40 -3.14 -8.99
C PRO A 199 7.53 -1.78 -8.31
N TYR A 200 8.54 -1.61 -7.44
CA TYR A 200 8.76 -0.38 -6.68
C TYR A 200 9.60 0.66 -7.43
N MET A 201 9.92 0.37 -8.69
CA MET A 201 10.61 1.29 -9.59
C MET A 201 10.01 1.23 -10.99
N MET A 202 10.02 2.37 -11.67
CA MET A 202 9.51 2.51 -13.04
C MET A 202 10.57 3.12 -13.95
N ASN A 203 10.51 2.79 -15.25
CA ASN A 203 11.29 3.46 -16.27
C ASN A 203 10.84 4.93 -16.41
N LYS A 204 11.79 5.83 -16.66
CA LYS A 204 11.57 7.28 -16.72
C LYS A 204 10.48 7.68 -17.72
N ASP A 205 10.47 7.06 -18.90
CA ASP A 205 9.50 7.35 -19.95
C ASP A 205 8.06 7.02 -19.53
N LEU A 206 7.86 5.93 -18.78
CA LEU A 206 6.57 5.56 -18.22
C LEU A 206 6.17 6.48 -17.06
N MET A 207 7.13 6.80 -16.19
CA MET A 207 6.91 7.72 -15.08
C MET A 207 6.44 9.09 -15.56
N GLY A 208 7.03 9.59 -16.68
CA GLY A 208 6.64 10.87 -17.29
C GLY A 208 5.20 10.94 -17.82
N GLY A 209 4.54 9.80 -18.01
CA GLY A 209 3.13 9.73 -18.40
C GLY A 209 2.14 9.71 -17.24
N VAL A 210 2.62 9.54 -16.00
CA VAL A 210 1.77 9.39 -14.79
C VAL A 210 2.10 10.39 -13.68
N ALA A 211 3.28 11.01 -13.71
CA ALA A 211 3.73 12.05 -12.79
C ALA A 211 4.15 13.29 -13.56
N GLN A 212 4.05 14.48 -12.94
CA GLN A 212 4.50 15.72 -13.56
C GLN A 212 6.03 15.74 -13.63
N LEU A 213 6.57 16.18 -14.78
CA LEU A 213 8.03 16.28 -14.97
C LEU A 213 8.71 17.18 -13.93
N SER A 214 8.02 18.22 -13.45
CA SER A 214 8.50 19.09 -12.37
C SER A 214 8.70 18.36 -11.04
N GLU A 215 7.96 17.27 -10.80
CA GLU A 215 8.07 16.49 -9.56
C GLU A 215 9.27 15.52 -9.55
N PHE A 216 9.87 15.24 -10.72
CA PHE A 216 10.95 14.24 -10.81
C PHE A 216 12.17 14.60 -9.97
N ASP A 217 12.59 15.87 -9.99
CA ASP A 217 13.77 16.28 -9.24
C ASP A 217 13.47 16.64 -7.79
N GLU A 218 12.25 17.06 -7.50
CA GLU A 218 11.84 17.50 -6.16
C GLU A 218 11.28 16.38 -5.30
N ALA A 219 10.45 15.49 -5.87
CA ALA A 219 9.69 14.49 -5.13
C ALA A 219 10.19 13.05 -5.28
N LEU A 220 10.77 12.67 -6.44
CA LEU A 220 11.10 11.27 -6.75
C LEU A 220 12.58 10.94 -6.56
N TYR A 221 12.86 9.73 -6.03
CA TYR A 221 14.21 9.17 -5.97
C TYR A 221 14.62 8.56 -7.30
N LYS A 222 15.73 9.02 -7.87
CA LYS A 222 16.33 8.45 -9.08
C LYS A 222 17.18 7.23 -8.73
N VAL A 223 16.99 6.13 -9.46
CA VAL A 223 17.81 4.92 -9.36
C VAL A 223 18.93 5.00 -10.40
N THR A 224 20.16 4.86 -9.94
CA THR A 224 21.37 4.87 -10.79
C THR A 224 22.01 3.49 -10.85
N GLY A 225 22.73 3.18 -11.91
CA GLY A 225 23.51 1.92 -12.05
C GLY A 225 22.84 0.85 -12.93
N GLY A 226 22.09 1.22 -13.92
CA GLY A 226 21.52 0.31 -14.94
C GLY A 226 21.52 0.94 -16.32
N ASP A 227 21.20 0.16 -17.36
CA ASP A 227 21.15 0.62 -18.76
C ASP A 227 20.01 1.61 -19.05
N GLN A 228 19.01 1.67 -18.15
CA GLN A 228 17.85 2.54 -18.27
C GLN A 228 17.68 3.41 -17.03
N GLU A 229 17.32 4.68 -17.22
CA GLU A 229 16.94 5.56 -16.11
C GLU A 229 15.63 5.08 -15.49
N LYS A 230 15.64 4.89 -14.16
CA LYS A 230 14.48 4.49 -13.38
C LYS A 230 14.30 5.42 -12.19
N TYR A 231 13.07 5.45 -11.68
CA TYR A 231 12.69 6.16 -10.46
C TYR A 231 11.95 5.22 -9.52
N LEU A 232 12.18 5.38 -8.22
CA LEU A 232 11.35 4.73 -7.20
C LEU A 232 9.95 5.34 -7.23
N ILE A 233 8.94 4.49 -7.02
CA ILE A 233 7.54 4.93 -7.00
C ILE A 233 7.21 5.72 -5.74
N ALA A 234 6.44 6.79 -5.90
CA ALA A 234 5.88 7.56 -4.78
C ALA A 234 4.52 7.01 -4.30
N THR A 235 3.92 6.13 -5.10
CA THR A 235 2.58 5.54 -4.92
C THR A 235 2.41 4.36 -5.87
N SER A 236 1.61 3.36 -5.50
CA SER A 236 1.26 2.25 -6.39
C SER A 236 0.37 2.66 -7.58
N GLU A 237 -0.28 3.81 -7.50
CA GLU A 237 -0.98 4.42 -8.64
C GLU A 237 -0.10 4.45 -9.88
N GLN A 238 1.16 4.89 -9.74
CA GLN A 238 2.08 5.09 -10.86
C GLN A 238 2.30 3.82 -11.69
N PRO A 239 2.74 2.68 -11.13
CA PRO A 239 2.90 1.45 -11.90
C PRO A 239 1.57 0.80 -12.31
N ILE A 240 0.49 0.94 -11.52
CA ILE A 240 -0.81 0.36 -11.87
C ILE A 240 -1.46 1.13 -13.03
N CYS A 241 -1.29 2.44 -13.10
CA CYS A 241 -1.70 3.24 -14.25
C CYS A 241 -1.06 2.72 -15.56
N ALA A 242 0.19 2.26 -15.51
CA ALA A 242 0.91 1.69 -16.65
C ALA A 242 0.64 0.18 -16.87
N TYR A 243 -0.12 -0.48 -15.98
CA TYR A 243 -0.34 -1.94 -16.02
C TYR A 243 -0.97 -2.42 -17.33
N HIS A 244 -1.88 -1.66 -17.90
CA HIS A 244 -2.55 -1.92 -19.17
C HIS A 244 -2.01 -1.09 -20.34
N LYS A 245 -0.77 -0.58 -20.26
CA LYS A 245 -0.19 0.25 -21.32
C LYS A 245 -0.31 -0.40 -22.70
N GLY A 246 -0.91 0.34 -23.64
CA GLY A 246 -1.08 -0.09 -25.04
C GLY A 246 -2.21 -1.11 -25.24
N GLU A 247 -2.93 -1.50 -24.20
CA GLU A 247 -4.01 -2.46 -24.29
C GLU A 247 -5.33 -1.83 -24.74
N TRP A 248 -6.19 -2.69 -25.28
CA TRP A 248 -7.54 -2.36 -25.71
C TRP A 248 -8.52 -3.22 -24.94
N LEU A 249 -9.11 -2.66 -23.88
CA LEU A 249 -10.04 -3.34 -22.98
C LEU A 249 -11.44 -3.41 -23.59
N GLN A 250 -12.16 -4.51 -23.38
CA GLN A 250 -13.56 -4.63 -23.78
C GLN A 250 -14.44 -3.87 -22.77
N GLU A 251 -15.52 -3.26 -23.24
CA GLU A 251 -16.47 -2.58 -22.34
C GLU A 251 -17.11 -3.53 -21.32
N SER A 252 -17.25 -4.81 -21.66
CA SER A 252 -17.77 -5.86 -20.78
C SER A 252 -16.82 -6.26 -19.64
N GLU A 253 -15.54 -5.90 -19.73
CA GLU A 253 -14.53 -6.14 -18.68
C GLU A 253 -14.52 -5.00 -17.64
N LEU A 254 -15.13 -3.87 -17.97
CA LEU A 254 -15.16 -2.67 -17.12
C LEU A 254 -16.42 -2.65 -16.23
N PRO A 255 -16.34 -2.13 -15.00
CA PRO A 255 -15.14 -1.53 -14.39
C PRO A 255 -14.14 -2.56 -13.85
N LEU A 256 -12.83 -2.28 -14.01
CA LEU A 256 -11.77 -3.03 -13.35
C LEU A 256 -11.40 -2.36 -12.01
N ARG A 257 -11.27 -3.17 -10.96
CA ARG A 257 -10.92 -2.70 -9.61
C ARG A 257 -9.63 -3.36 -9.13
N TYR A 258 -8.60 -2.58 -8.85
CA TYR A 258 -7.30 -3.03 -8.38
C TYR A 258 -6.99 -2.47 -6.99
N ALA A 259 -6.44 -3.32 -6.13
CA ALA A 259 -5.88 -2.94 -4.84
C ALA A 259 -4.36 -2.98 -4.93
N GLY A 260 -3.72 -1.83 -4.99
CA GLY A 260 -2.27 -1.70 -5.01
C GLY A 260 -1.67 -1.79 -3.61
N VAL A 261 -0.68 -2.66 -3.42
CA VAL A 261 0.05 -2.77 -2.15
C VAL A 261 1.51 -2.53 -2.42
N SER A 262 2.06 -1.45 -1.89
CA SER A 262 3.47 -1.11 -2.15
C SER A 262 4.12 -0.33 -1.02
N THR A 263 5.44 -0.42 -0.98
CA THR A 263 6.29 0.60 -0.39
C THR A 263 6.33 1.81 -1.32
N CYS A 264 6.27 3.01 -0.76
CA CYS A 264 6.28 4.29 -1.44
C CYS A 264 7.50 5.09 -0.98
N PHE A 265 8.10 5.87 -1.89
CA PHE A 265 9.33 6.63 -1.63
C PHE A 265 9.15 8.08 -2.05
N ARG A 266 9.36 9.02 -1.11
CA ARG A 266 9.24 10.45 -1.37
C ARG A 266 10.42 11.20 -0.80
N LYS A 267 10.97 12.17 -1.52
CA LYS A 267 12.05 13.03 -1.00
C LYS A 267 11.59 14.00 0.07
N GLU A 268 10.29 14.33 0.13
CA GLU A 268 9.69 15.24 1.10
C GLU A 268 10.45 16.58 1.18
N ALA A 269 10.92 17.07 0.03
CA ALA A 269 11.63 18.33 -0.07
C ALA A 269 10.74 19.49 0.39
N GLY A 270 11.31 20.43 1.15
CA GLY A 270 10.60 21.64 1.59
C GLY A 270 9.64 21.45 2.77
N SER A 271 9.36 20.23 3.24
CA SER A 271 8.48 20.03 4.38
C SER A 271 9.25 20.14 5.71
N HIS A 272 8.79 21.02 6.60
CA HIS A 272 9.40 21.34 7.89
C HIS A 272 8.37 21.32 9.02
N GLY A 273 8.83 21.39 10.28
CA GLY A 273 7.98 21.51 11.46
C GLY A 273 7.62 20.20 12.12
N ARG A 274 6.48 20.16 12.85
CA ARG A 274 6.09 19.03 13.70
C ARG A 274 5.79 17.74 12.92
N ASP A 275 5.42 17.83 11.65
CA ASP A 275 5.14 16.69 10.78
C ASP A 275 6.38 15.81 10.51
N THR A 276 7.58 16.36 10.80
CA THR A 276 8.84 15.60 10.68
C THR A 276 9.11 14.70 11.88
N TRP A 277 8.30 14.79 12.95
CA TRP A 277 8.44 13.97 14.14
C TRP A 277 7.71 12.64 13.97
N GLY A 278 8.31 11.57 14.48
CA GLY A 278 7.74 10.23 14.40
C GLY A 278 7.70 9.66 13.00
N ILE A 279 6.54 9.13 12.60
CA ILE A 279 6.36 8.40 11.33
C ILE A 279 5.27 9.01 10.43
N PHE A 280 4.81 10.23 10.72
CA PHE A 280 3.72 10.86 9.97
C PHE A 280 4.15 11.27 8.55
N ARG A 281 5.37 11.80 8.39
CA ARG A 281 5.93 12.24 7.12
C ARG A 281 7.38 11.75 6.97
N VAL A 282 7.56 10.67 6.24
CA VAL A 282 8.81 9.90 6.13
C VAL A 282 9.18 9.66 4.67
N HIS A 283 10.45 9.32 4.39
CA HIS A 283 10.94 9.07 3.03
C HIS A 283 10.48 7.75 2.45
N GLN A 284 10.20 6.76 3.32
CA GLN A 284 9.73 5.44 2.96
C GLN A 284 8.56 5.04 3.84
N PHE A 285 7.45 4.61 3.23
CA PHE A 285 6.24 4.14 3.92
C PHE A 285 5.47 3.15 3.06
N GLU A 286 4.60 2.36 3.66
CA GLU A 286 3.70 1.45 2.96
C GLU A 286 2.32 2.09 2.78
N LYS A 287 1.67 1.71 1.66
CA LYS A 287 0.33 2.16 1.30
C LYS A 287 -0.48 1.05 0.65
N VAL A 288 -1.76 0.96 1.00
CA VAL A 288 -2.77 0.17 0.31
C VAL A 288 -3.69 1.14 -0.43
N GLU A 289 -3.83 0.96 -1.74
CA GLU A 289 -4.55 1.86 -2.64
C GLU A 289 -5.63 1.16 -3.42
N GLN A 290 -6.67 1.90 -3.74
CA GLN A 290 -7.69 1.56 -4.74
C GLN A 290 -7.29 2.20 -6.07
N PHE A 291 -7.40 1.47 -7.17
CA PHE A 291 -7.24 1.98 -8.53
C PHE A 291 -8.29 1.36 -9.42
N CYS A 292 -9.13 2.20 -10.04
CA CYS A 292 -10.24 1.73 -10.86
C CYS A 292 -10.14 2.26 -12.29
N LEU A 293 -10.57 1.41 -13.24
CA LEU A 293 -10.74 1.79 -14.63
C LEU A 293 -12.22 1.64 -14.98
N THR A 294 -12.82 2.69 -15.53
CA THR A 294 -14.20 2.68 -16.04
C THR A 294 -14.22 2.89 -17.55
N THR A 295 -15.37 2.76 -18.17
CA THR A 295 -15.57 3.23 -19.55
C THR A 295 -15.29 4.73 -19.62
N GLY A 296 -15.03 5.26 -20.84
CA GLY A 296 -14.81 6.70 -21.05
C GLY A 296 -16.09 7.56 -20.92
N ASP A 297 -16.94 7.23 -19.97
CA ASP A 297 -18.19 7.91 -19.63
C ASP A 297 -18.00 8.65 -18.30
N LEU A 298 -18.29 9.95 -18.30
CA LEU A 298 -18.07 10.81 -17.12
C LEU A 298 -19.00 10.45 -15.96
N GLU A 299 -20.27 10.12 -16.23
CA GLU A 299 -21.23 9.74 -15.20
C GLU A 299 -20.77 8.47 -14.48
N LYS A 300 -20.38 7.43 -15.24
CA LYS A 300 -19.85 6.18 -14.67
C LYS A 300 -18.55 6.37 -13.88
N SER A 301 -17.69 7.30 -14.31
CA SER A 301 -16.49 7.59 -13.53
C SER A 301 -16.78 8.39 -12.27
N ASN A 302 -17.78 9.26 -12.27
CA ASN A 302 -18.23 9.97 -11.07
C ASN A 302 -18.92 9.02 -10.08
N GLU A 303 -19.75 8.09 -10.54
CA GLU A 303 -20.30 7.02 -9.70
C GLU A 303 -19.18 6.18 -9.05
N MET A 304 -18.17 5.80 -9.82
CA MET A 304 -17.01 5.06 -9.29
C MET A 304 -16.20 5.90 -8.29
N HIS A 305 -16.08 7.21 -8.51
CA HIS A 305 -15.39 8.12 -7.58
C HIS A 305 -16.08 8.14 -6.21
N GLU A 306 -17.43 8.25 -6.20
CA GLU A 306 -18.21 8.17 -4.97
C GLU A 306 -18.10 6.79 -4.31
N GLU A 307 -18.20 5.69 -5.08
CA GLU A 307 -18.00 4.32 -4.55
C GLU A 307 -16.65 4.17 -3.86
N MET A 308 -15.56 4.64 -4.47
CA MET A 308 -14.20 4.56 -3.90
C MET A 308 -14.06 5.38 -2.61
N ARG A 309 -14.66 6.56 -2.55
CA ARG A 309 -14.73 7.41 -1.36
C ARG A 309 -15.48 6.71 -0.23
N GLU A 310 -16.67 6.17 -0.50
CA GLU A 310 -17.48 5.45 0.48
C GLU A 310 -16.76 4.21 1.03
N ILE A 311 -16.07 3.45 0.18
CA ILE A 311 -15.24 2.30 0.60
C ILE A 311 -14.13 2.75 1.56
N ALA A 312 -13.49 3.90 1.30
CA ALA A 312 -12.47 4.44 2.19
C ALA A 312 -13.08 4.93 3.51
N GLU A 313 -14.26 5.57 3.49
CA GLU A 313 -14.99 5.94 4.70
C GLU A 313 -15.34 4.71 5.56
N GLU A 314 -15.88 3.64 4.96
CA GLU A 314 -16.18 2.39 5.67
C GLU A 314 -14.92 1.80 6.34
N TYR A 315 -13.77 1.85 5.65
CA TYR A 315 -12.50 1.40 6.24
C TYR A 315 -12.11 2.24 7.45
N ILE A 316 -12.16 3.56 7.36
CA ILE A 316 -11.86 4.49 8.45
C ILE A 316 -12.84 4.31 9.62
N GLN A 317 -14.15 4.16 9.34
CA GLN A 317 -15.17 3.88 10.34
C GLN A 317 -14.91 2.56 11.08
N SER A 318 -14.50 1.53 10.37
CA SER A 318 -14.17 0.22 10.96
C SER A 318 -13.01 0.29 11.95
N MET A 319 -12.10 1.27 11.78
CA MET A 319 -11.00 1.57 12.70
C MET A 319 -11.44 2.44 13.88
N GLY A 320 -12.64 3.03 13.82
CA GLY A 320 -13.20 3.90 14.85
C GLY A 320 -12.60 5.32 14.86
N PHE A 321 -12.08 5.82 13.73
CA PHE A 321 -11.50 7.15 13.66
C PHE A 321 -12.55 8.19 13.28
N PRO A 322 -12.75 9.25 14.09
CA PRO A 322 -13.55 10.40 13.68
C PRO A 322 -12.89 11.10 12.50
N TYR A 323 -13.69 11.50 11.52
CA TYR A 323 -13.18 12.15 10.32
C TYR A 323 -14.18 13.16 9.73
N HIS A 324 -13.70 13.98 8.81
CA HIS A 324 -14.51 14.65 7.82
C HIS A 324 -13.98 14.36 6.40
N VAL A 325 -14.86 14.47 5.42
CA VAL A 325 -14.53 14.41 4.00
C VAL A 325 -14.57 15.81 3.45
N VAL A 326 -13.54 16.21 2.74
CA VAL A 326 -13.45 17.52 2.10
C VAL A 326 -13.36 17.39 0.58
N ASN A 327 -14.09 18.24 -0.15
CA ASN A 327 -13.93 18.45 -1.58
C ASN A 327 -12.85 19.52 -1.76
N ILE A 328 -11.72 19.12 -2.34
CA ILE A 328 -10.52 19.94 -2.42
C ILE A 328 -10.70 21.07 -3.42
N VAL A 329 -10.25 22.27 -3.05
CA VAL A 329 -10.29 23.47 -3.89
C VAL A 329 -9.51 23.30 -5.19
N SER A 330 -9.92 24.01 -6.23
CA SER A 330 -9.42 23.85 -7.60
C SER A 330 -7.92 24.19 -7.76
N GLY A 331 -7.37 25.05 -6.91
CA GLY A 331 -5.95 25.42 -6.92
C GLY A 331 -5.02 24.31 -6.42
N GLU A 332 -5.53 23.38 -5.58
CA GLU A 332 -4.75 22.28 -4.99
C GLU A 332 -4.94 20.93 -5.72
N LEU A 333 -5.65 20.93 -6.84
CA LEU A 333 -5.77 19.75 -7.68
C LEU A 333 -4.47 19.50 -8.46
N ASN A 334 -3.96 18.26 -8.44
CA ASN A 334 -2.92 17.87 -9.38
C ASN A 334 -3.43 17.93 -10.83
N ASN A 335 -2.52 18.00 -11.82
CA ASN A 335 -2.92 18.20 -13.21
C ASN A 335 -3.84 17.11 -13.78
N ALA A 336 -3.79 15.88 -13.27
CA ALA A 336 -4.59 14.78 -13.78
C ALA A 336 -6.05 14.83 -13.27
N ALA A 337 -6.26 15.25 -12.03
CA ALA A 337 -7.56 15.19 -11.37
C ALA A 337 -8.53 16.27 -11.88
N ILE A 338 -9.78 15.88 -12.16
CA ILE A 338 -10.89 16.80 -12.39
C ILE A 338 -11.56 17.20 -11.08
N LYS A 339 -11.53 16.31 -10.09
CA LYS A 339 -12.07 16.44 -8.75
C LYS A 339 -11.32 15.54 -7.79
N LYS A 340 -11.16 15.96 -6.55
CA LYS A 340 -10.47 15.23 -5.49
C LYS A 340 -11.21 15.37 -4.17
N TYR A 341 -11.41 14.26 -3.48
CA TYR A 341 -11.82 14.24 -2.09
C TYR A 341 -10.65 13.83 -1.21
N ASP A 342 -10.49 14.48 -0.06
CA ASP A 342 -9.61 13.99 0.99
C ASP A 342 -10.45 13.60 2.22
N ILE A 343 -10.11 12.46 2.86
CA ILE A 343 -10.67 12.08 4.15
C ILE A 343 -9.62 12.41 5.19
N GLU A 344 -9.95 13.37 6.03
CA GLU A 344 -9.09 13.84 7.10
C GLU A 344 -9.60 13.34 8.44
N CYS A 345 -8.76 12.55 9.15
CA CYS A 345 -9.08 11.99 10.45
C CYS A 345 -8.63 12.91 11.56
N TRP A 346 -9.37 12.85 12.68
CA TRP A 346 -9.08 13.64 13.87
C TRP A 346 -7.87 13.10 14.64
N PHE A 347 -6.91 13.96 14.92
CA PHE A 347 -5.74 13.71 15.75
C PHE A 347 -5.90 14.44 17.10
N PRO A 348 -6.27 13.70 18.17
CA PRO A 348 -6.64 14.34 19.45
C PRO A 348 -5.52 15.14 20.12
N TYR A 349 -4.26 14.68 20.00
CA TYR A 349 -3.11 15.40 20.56
C TYR A 349 -2.83 16.70 19.81
N GLN A 350 -2.92 16.67 18.48
CA GLN A 350 -2.71 17.86 17.65
C GLN A 350 -3.93 18.78 17.63
N LYS A 351 -5.11 18.29 18.02
CA LYS A 351 -6.43 18.96 17.93
C LYS A 351 -6.70 19.47 16.51
N LYS A 352 -6.38 18.64 15.52
CA LYS A 352 -6.53 18.93 14.08
C LYS A 352 -6.99 17.70 13.33
N TYR A 353 -7.69 17.95 12.23
CA TYR A 353 -7.89 16.96 11.20
C TYR A 353 -6.63 16.83 10.33
N ARG A 354 -6.30 15.62 9.88
CA ARG A 354 -5.13 15.33 9.05
C ARG A 354 -5.51 14.33 7.97
N GLU A 355 -5.06 14.58 6.75
CA GLU A 355 -5.29 13.73 5.60
C GLU A 355 -4.71 12.32 5.80
N LEU A 356 -5.58 11.31 5.69
CA LEU A 356 -5.23 9.88 5.61
C LEU A 356 -5.52 9.30 4.24
N VAL A 357 -6.53 9.82 3.55
CA VAL A 357 -7.01 9.34 2.26
C VAL A 357 -7.11 10.51 1.30
N SER A 358 -6.64 10.32 0.08
CA SER A 358 -6.91 11.17 -1.07
C SER A 358 -7.55 10.32 -2.16
N CYS A 359 -8.66 10.77 -2.73
CA CYS A 359 -9.47 10.08 -3.73
C CYS A 359 -9.70 10.99 -4.94
N SER A 360 -9.19 10.60 -6.11
CA SER A 360 -9.15 11.44 -7.31
C SER A 360 -9.81 10.79 -8.52
N ASN A 361 -10.62 11.55 -9.25
CA ASN A 361 -11.08 11.21 -10.58
C ASN A 361 -10.17 11.90 -11.62
N CYS A 362 -9.40 11.11 -12.38
CA CYS A 362 -8.47 11.61 -13.38
C CYS A 362 -9.01 11.49 -14.81
N THR A 363 -10.20 10.97 -15.00
CA THR A 363 -10.82 10.69 -16.31
C THR A 363 -9.83 10.02 -17.28
N ASP A 364 -9.74 10.47 -18.51
CA ASP A 364 -8.86 9.90 -19.53
C ASP A 364 -7.43 10.52 -19.57
N TYR A 365 -7.07 11.35 -18.59
CA TYR A 365 -5.78 12.08 -18.62
C TYR A 365 -4.58 11.13 -18.65
N GLN A 366 -4.55 10.17 -17.73
CA GLN A 366 -3.47 9.19 -17.62
C GLN A 366 -3.58 8.08 -18.69
N SER A 367 -4.80 7.63 -19.01
CA SER A 367 -5.02 6.57 -19.99
C SER A 367 -4.61 6.96 -21.41
N ARG A 368 -4.68 8.25 -21.77
CA ARG A 368 -4.16 8.75 -23.03
C ARG A 368 -2.64 8.67 -23.10
N ALA A 369 -1.95 9.03 -22.02
CA ALA A 369 -0.48 8.91 -21.96
C ALA A 369 -0.03 7.43 -22.01
N MET A 370 -0.82 6.52 -21.44
CA MET A 370 -0.55 5.08 -21.44
C MET A 370 -1.17 4.34 -22.64
N GLU A 371 -1.91 5.01 -23.53
CA GLU A 371 -2.63 4.39 -24.66
C GLU A 371 -3.56 3.23 -24.23
N VAL A 372 -4.25 3.38 -23.09
CA VAL A 372 -5.22 2.38 -22.59
C VAL A 372 -6.60 2.71 -23.13
N ARG A 373 -7.07 1.92 -24.06
CA ARG A 373 -8.32 2.18 -24.80
C ARG A 373 -9.44 1.26 -24.37
N CYS A 374 -10.70 1.66 -24.65
CA CYS A 374 -11.85 0.80 -24.42
C CYS A 374 -12.76 0.72 -25.65
N GLY A 375 -13.58 -0.34 -25.67
CA GLY A 375 -14.59 -0.58 -26.70
C GLY A 375 -14.13 -1.51 -27.83
N GLY A 376 -15.07 -1.85 -28.71
CA GLY A 376 -14.82 -2.77 -29.82
C GLY A 376 -13.92 -2.17 -30.88
N LYS A 377 -12.92 -2.92 -31.32
CA LYS A 377 -12.04 -2.55 -32.45
C LYS A 377 -12.85 -2.67 -33.78
N LYS A 378 -13.68 -1.65 -34.07
CA LYS A 378 -14.41 -1.62 -35.35
C LYS A 378 -13.41 -1.30 -36.47
N MET A 379 -13.32 -2.19 -37.45
CA MET A 379 -12.51 -2.00 -38.65
C MET A 379 -12.99 -0.72 -39.37
N GLY A 380 -12.11 0.27 -39.49
CA GLY A 380 -12.41 1.58 -40.12
C GLY A 380 -12.82 2.71 -39.17
N SER A 381 -13.04 2.47 -37.86
CA SER A 381 -13.24 3.56 -36.91
C SER A 381 -11.93 4.26 -36.60
N ARG A 382 -11.92 5.60 -36.82
CA ARG A 382 -10.77 6.47 -36.46
C ARG A 382 -10.89 7.02 -35.05
N GLU A 383 -12.02 6.81 -34.40
CA GLU A 383 -12.27 7.31 -33.04
C GLU A 383 -11.63 6.40 -32.00
N LYS A 384 -10.71 6.96 -31.23
CA LYS A 384 -10.07 6.29 -30.10
C LYS A 384 -10.85 6.65 -28.83
N LYS A 385 -11.46 5.66 -28.19
CA LYS A 385 -12.03 5.82 -26.86
C LYS A 385 -11.03 5.34 -25.81
N TYR A 386 -10.86 6.13 -24.79
CA TYR A 386 -9.96 5.83 -23.65
C TYR A 386 -10.76 5.49 -22.41
N VAL A 387 -10.22 4.63 -21.55
CA VAL A 387 -10.81 4.38 -20.23
C VAL A 387 -10.62 5.60 -19.34
N HIS A 388 -11.52 5.79 -18.36
CA HIS A 388 -11.25 6.70 -17.25
C HIS A 388 -10.51 5.96 -16.14
N MET A 389 -9.56 6.64 -15.51
CA MET A 389 -8.74 6.13 -14.41
C MET A 389 -9.01 6.93 -13.14
N LEU A 390 -9.16 6.22 -12.05
CA LEU A 390 -9.42 6.78 -10.73
C LEU A 390 -8.48 6.13 -9.72
N ASN A 391 -8.00 6.90 -8.77
CA ASN A 391 -7.17 6.42 -7.68
C ASN A 391 -7.71 6.90 -6.33
N SER A 392 -7.52 6.09 -5.29
CA SER A 392 -7.85 6.46 -3.92
C SER A 392 -6.96 5.70 -2.95
N THR A 393 -6.41 6.38 -1.97
CA THR A 393 -5.80 5.73 -0.83
C THR A 393 -6.88 4.97 -0.04
N LEU A 394 -6.61 3.73 0.37
CA LEU A 394 -7.37 3.07 1.43
C LEU A 394 -6.67 3.25 2.76
N CYS A 395 -5.36 2.97 2.81
CA CYS A 395 -4.56 3.00 4.03
C CYS A 395 -3.14 3.53 3.74
N ALA A 396 -2.86 4.76 4.15
CA ALA A 396 -1.51 5.28 4.32
C ALA A 396 -0.99 4.77 5.67
N CYS A 397 -0.26 3.63 5.67
CA CYS A 397 -0.01 2.82 6.87
C CYS A 397 0.60 3.62 8.03
N GLY A 398 1.64 4.41 7.77
CA GLY A 398 2.26 5.25 8.80
C GLY A 398 1.28 6.26 9.43
N ARG A 399 0.53 7.02 8.62
CA ARG A 399 -0.46 7.99 9.10
C ARG A 399 -1.62 7.32 9.83
N THR A 400 -2.09 6.16 9.33
CA THR A 400 -3.12 5.34 9.98
C THR A 400 -2.68 4.87 11.36
N ILE A 401 -1.41 4.43 11.51
CA ILE A 401 -0.84 4.06 12.80
C ILE A 401 -0.76 5.28 13.73
N CYS A 402 -0.34 6.44 13.24
CA CYS A 402 -0.31 7.67 14.03
C CYS A 402 -1.71 8.01 14.59
N CYS A 403 -2.73 7.97 13.72
CA CYS A 403 -4.11 8.23 14.10
C CYS A 403 -4.63 7.20 15.12
N LEU A 404 -4.33 5.90 14.89
CA LEU A 404 -4.68 4.81 15.80
C LEU A 404 -4.10 5.05 17.21
N LEU A 405 -2.80 5.34 17.28
CA LEU A 405 -2.12 5.53 18.55
C LEU A 405 -2.72 6.70 19.34
N GLU A 406 -2.92 7.85 18.71
CA GLU A 406 -3.48 9.01 19.38
C GLU A 406 -4.94 8.81 19.82
N ASN A 407 -5.78 8.13 19.01
CA ASN A 407 -7.19 7.90 19.35
C ASN A 407 -7.42 6.78 20.36
N ASN A 408 -6.50 5.83 20.50
CA ASN A 408 -6.68 4.65 21.33
C ASN A 408 -5.73 4.58 22.54
N GLN A 409 -5.06 5.70 22.87
CA GLN A 409 -4.19 5.78 24.04
C GLN A 409 -4.98 5.70 25.36
N THR A 410 -4.33 5.14 26.35
CA THR A 410 -4.75 5.09 27.76
C THR A 410 -3.59 5.53 28.65
N ASP A 411 -3.77 5.57 29.97
CA ASP A 411 -2.69 5.91 30.90
C ASP A 411 -1.57 4.86 30.99
N THR A 412 -1.79 3.64 30.48
CA THR A 412 -0.88 2.50 30.64
C THR A 412 -0.46 1.82 29.34
N GLY A 413 -1.00 2.27 28.21
CA GLY A 413 -0.73 1.67 26.90
C GLY A 413 -1.72 2.11 25.85
N VAL A 414 -1.79 1.35 24.77
CA VAL A 414 -2.67 1.61 23.62
C VAL A 414 -3.58 0.41 23.36
N VAL A 415 -4.88 0.65 23.23
CA VAL A 415 -5.87 -0.38 22.86
C VAL A 415 -5.79 -0.64 21.38
N VAL A 416 -5.76 -1.92 20.98
CA VAL A 416 -5.79 -2.32 19.57
C VAL A 416 -7.25 -2.38 19.10
N PRO A 417 -7.61 -1.69 18.00
CA PRO A 417 -8.93 -1.80 17.40
C PRO A 417 -9.32 -3.25 17.12
N PRO A 418 -10.58 -3.67 17.39
CA PRO A 418 -11.00 -5.06 17.22
C PRO A 418 -10.71 -5.65 15.86
N VAL A 419 -10.83 -4.85 14.79
CA VAL A 419 -10.60 -5.27 13.39
C VAL A 419 -9.15 -5.64 13.10
N LEU A 420 -8.17 -5.12 13.86
CA LEU A 420 -6.75 -5.42 13.70
C LEU A 420 -6.25 -6.60 14.53
N ARG A 421 -6.96 -6.97 15.63
CA ARG A 421 -6.53 -8.03 16.53
C ARG A 421 -6.24 -9.37 15.85
N PRO A 422 -7.05 -9.83 14.88
CA PRO A 422 -6.75 -11.07 14.14
C PRO A 422 -5.42 -11.02 13.38
N PHE A 423 -5.00 -9.83 12.96
CA PHE A 423 -3.76 -9.61 12.20
C PHE A 423 -2.54 -9.34 13.11
N MET A 424 -2.76 -9.22 14.41
CA MET A 424 -1.72 -9.04 15.44
C MET A 424 -1.59 -10.26 16.38
N GLY A 425 -2.02 -11.45 15.92
CA GLY A 425 -1.97 -12.65 16.74
C GLY A 425 -2.88 -12.62 17.98
N GLY A 426 -3.95 -11.82 17.93
CA GLY A 426 -4.92 -11.68 19.04
C GLY A 426 -4.54 -10.62 20.09
N VAL A 427 -3.47 -9.87 19.89
CA VAL A 427 -3.09 -8.75 20.78
C VAL A 427 -4.21 -7.70 20.76
N ASP A 428 -4.76 -7.41 21.92
CA ASP A 428 -5.83 -6.42 22.12
C ASP A 428 -5.36 -5.15 22.84
N PHE A 429 -4.17 -5.20 23.46
CA PHE A 429 -3.57 -4.10 24.20
C PHE A 429 -2.03 -4.11 24.09
N MET A 430 -1.43 -2.94 23.86
CA MET A 430 0.01 -2.72 23.81
C MET A 430 0.42 -1.91 25.03
N PRO A 431 0.99 -2.53 26.09
CA PRO A 431 1.38 -1.83 27.30
C PRO A 431 2.59 -0.92 27.08
N PHE A 432 2.66 0.17 27.86
CA PHE A 432 3.89 0.95 27.97
C PHE A 432 4.97 0.12 28.66
N ILE A 433 6.14 0.05 28.07
CA ILE A 433 7.30 -0.64 28.65
C ILE A 433 8.31 0.35 29.26
N ARG A 434 8.27 1.60 28.80
CA ARG A 434 9.18 2.68 29.25
C ARG A 434 8.45 4.02 29.29
N THR A 435 8.99 4.94 30.08
CA THR A 435 8.59 6.34 30.11
C THR A 435 9.40 7.14 29.09
N MET A 436 9.05 8.41 28.83
CA MET A 436 9.75 9.28 27.86
C MET A 436 11.21 9.53 28.22
N ASP A 437 11.60 9.43 29.49
CA ASP A 437 12.99 9.51 29.96
C ASP A 437 13.74 8.16 29.90
N GLY A 438 13.15 7.15 29.25
CA GLY A 438 13.75 5.84 29.03
C GLY A 438 13.75 4.88 30.23
N LYS A 439 13.18 5.28 31.38
CA LYS A 439 13.05 4.39 32.52
C LYS A 439 11.95 3.36 32.33
N PRO A 440 12.05 2.16 32.95
CA PRO A 440 10.98 1.18 32.93
C PRO A 440 9.65 1.79 33.39
N PHE A 441 8.59 1.60 32.61
CA PHE A 441 7.26 2.10 32.98
C PHE A 441 6.71 1.29 34.15
N LYS A 442 6.32 2.00 35.21
CA LYS A 442 5.59 1.40 36.32
C LYS A 442 4.15 1.83 36.19
N ALA A 443 3.26 0.87 35.90
CA ALA A 443 1.83 1.16 35.88
C ALA A 443 1.43 1.82 37.22
N PRO A 444 0.59 2.87 37.19
CA PRO A 444 -0.01 3.38 38.43
C PRO A 444 -0.61 2.20 39.17
N GLN A 445 -0.21 2.02 40.41
CA GLN A 445 -0.92 1.07 41.25
C GLN A 445 -2.38 1.54 41.26
N ALA A 446 -3.30 0.67 40.82
CA ALA A 446 -4.72 0.94 40.97
C ALA A 446 -4.94 1.43 42.42
N PRO A 447 -5.73 2.49 42.65
CA PRO A 447 -6.05 2.93 44.00
C PRO A 447 -6.43 1.68 44.77
N GLY A 448 -5.60 1.34 45.75
CA GLY A 448 -5.53 -0.01 46.31
C GLY A 448 -6.92 -0.54 46.57
N ASN A 449 -7.27 -1.61 45.90
CA ASN A 449 -8.45 -2.40 46.23
C ASN A 449 -8.27 -2.83 47.71
N PRO A 450 -8.96 -2.20 48.66
CA PRO A 450 -8.73 -2.44 50.09
C PRO A 450 -8.91 -3.90 50.45
N GLU A 451 -9.80 -4.60 49.75
CA GLU A 451 -10.05 -6.03 49.91
C GLU A 451 -8.88 -6.87 49.37
N ALA A 452 -8.30 -6.48 48.23
CA ALA A 452 -7.12 -7.17 47.70
C ALA A 452 -5.87 -6.93 48.57
N ALA A 453 -5.71 -5.71 49.09
CA ALA A 453 -4.64 -5.39 50.03
C ALA A 453 -4.77 -6.17 51.34
N ALA A 454 -5.96 -6.27 51.86
CA ALA A 454 -6.23 -7.10 53.06
C ALA A 454 -5.96 -8.58 52.83
N CYS A 455 -6.31 -9.12 51.65
CA CYS A 455 -5.99 -10.50 51.27
C CYS A 455 -4.47 -10.73 51.18
N ALA A 456 -3.73 -9.78 50.61
CA ALA A 456 -2.27 -9.86 50.47
C ALA A 456 -1.58 -9.80 51.84
N GLN A 457 -1.93 -8.84 52.69
CA GLN A 457 -1.42 -8.72 54.08
C GLN A 457 -1.66 -9.97 54.90
N GLN A 458 -2.87 -10.53 54.84
CA GLN A 458 -3.20 -11.76 55.57
C GLN A 458 -2.41 -12.96 55.03
N GLY A 459 -2.14 -13.00 53.71
CA GLY A 459 -1.28 -14.00 53.09
C GLY A 459 0.17 -13.91 53.57
N ASP A 460 0.70 -12.69 53.72
CA ASP A 460 2.05 -12.44 54.24
C ASP A 460 2.15 -12.80 55.72
N LYS A 461 1.15 -12.46 56.54
CA LYS A 461 1.08 -12.85 57.92
C LYS A 461 1.13 -14.37 58.09
N ILE A 462 0.38 -15.13 57.30
CA ILE A 462 0.43 -16.59 57.29
C ILE A 462 1.83 -17.12 56.92
N ARG A 463 2.51 -16.48 55.97
CA ARG A 463 3.90 -16.84 55.61
C ARG A 463 4.88 -16.61 56.77
N GLN A 464 4.76 -15.48 57.46
CA GLN A 464 5.55 -15.14 58.64
C GLN A 464 5.30 -16.11 59.81
N MET A 465 4.03 -16.42 60.09
CA MET A 465 3.66 -17.37 61.12
C MET A 465 4.21 -18.79 60.87
N LYS A 466 4.20 -19.24 59.62
CA LYS A 466 4.82 -20.50 59.20
C LYS A 466 6.35 -20.48 59.34
N ALA A 467 6.99 -19.38 58.97
CA ALA A 467 8.44 -19.20 59.12
C ALA A 467 8.86 -19.14 60.62
N ALA A 468 8.03 -18.55 61.46
CA ALA A 468 8.23 -18.48 62.92
C ALA A 468 7.82 -19.76 63.67
N LYS A 469 7.38 -20.82 62.92
CA LYS A 469 6.92 -22.09 63.50
C LYS A 469 5.80 -21.92 64.58
N ALA A 470 4.88 -20.98 64.33
CA ALA A 470 3.70 -20.77 65.17
C ALA A 470 2.82 -22.03 65.27
N SER A 471 1.94 -22.08 66.24
CA SER A 471 1.06 -23.25 66.48
C SER A 471 0.18 -23.56 65.26
N LYS A 472 -0.14 -24.81 65.02
CA LYS A 472 -0.98 -25.25 63.92
C LYS A 472 -2.37 -24.63 63.97
N GLU A 473 -2.90 -24.40 65.23
CA GLU A 473 -4.17 -23.78 65.47
C GLU A 473 -4.19 -22.31 65.06
N ASP A 474 -3.16 -21.55 65.41
CA ASP A 474 -3.04 -20.14 65.04
C ASP A 474 -2.90 -19.96 63.51
N ILE A 475 -2.14 -20.84 62.84
CA ILE A 475 -1.99 -20.83 61.38
C ILE A 475 -3.33 -21.15 60.70
N MET A 476 -4.09 -22.11 61.23
CA MET A 476 -5.43 -22.45 60.70
C MET A 476 -6.42 -21.31 60.87
N ALA A 477 -6.45 -20.64 62.02
CA ALA A 477 -7.28 -19.46 62.25
C ALA A 477 -6.95 -18.32 61.26
N ALA A 478 -5.66 -18.08 61.00
CA ALA A 478 -5.24 -17.07 60.04
C ALA A 478 -5.59 -17.45 58.57
N VAL A 479 -5.59 -18.73 58.23
CA VAL A 479 -6.03 -19.22 56.90
C VAL A 479 -7.56 -19.07 56.75
N ASP A 480 -8.34 -19.30 57.78
CA ASP A 480 -9.80 -19.12 57.70
C ASP A 480 -10.18 -17.65 57.58
N GLU A 481 -9.44 -16.74 58.20
CA GLU A 481 -9.60 -15.31 58.00
C GLU A 481 -9.25 -14.89 56.53
N LEU A 482 -8.20 -15.44 55.95
CA LEU A 482 -7.88 -15.21 54.52
C LEU A 482 -8.99 -15.71 53.59
N LYS A 483 -9.66 -16.83 53.93
CA LYS A 483 -10.81 -17.32 53.14
C LYS A 483 -11.98 -16.33 53.19
N LYS A 484 -12.29 -15.75 54.37
CA LYS A 484 -13.33 -14.74 54.52
C LYS A 484 -13.02 -13.48 53.69
N LEU A 485 -11.79 -12.99 53.76
CA LEU A 485 -11.34 -11.84 52.96
C LEU A 485 -11.42 -12.11 51.45
N LYS A 486 -11.07 -13.30 50.99
CA LYS A 486 -11.22 -13.71 49.59
C LYS A 486 -12.69 -13.82 49.16
N ALA A 487 -13.58 -14.31 50.03
CA ALA A 487 -15.01 -14.35 49.75
C ALA A 487 -15.59 -12.93 49.59
N LYS A 488 -15.20 -12.01 50.49
CA LYS A 488 -15.59 -10.60 50.42
C LYS A 488 -15.07 -9.93 49.15
N HIS A 489 -13.81 -10.19 48.75
CA HIS A 489 -13.24 -9.70 47.50
C HIS A 489 -14.03 -10.19 46.29
N LEU A 490 -14.42 -11.47 46.26
CA LEU A 490 -15.23 -12.04 45.17
C LEU A 490 -16.63 -11.41 45.12
N GLU A 491 -17.24 -11.14 46.27
CA GLU A 491 -18.56 -10.49 46.36
C GLU A 491 -18.53 -9.05 45.82
N VAL A 492 -17.50 -8.26 46.17
CA VAL A 492 -17.37 -6.84 45.81
C VAL A 492 -16.92 -6.68 44.36
N HIS A 493 -16.00 -7.52 43.85
CA HIS A 493 -15.34 -7.34 42.56
C HIS A 493 -15.71 -8.38 41.50
N GLY A 494 -16.50 -9.41 41.83
CA GLY A 494 -16.95 -10.44 40.90
C GLY A 494 -15.85 -11.38 40.38
N CYS A 495 -14.60 -11.27 40.88
CA CYS A 495 -13.45 -12.09 40.48
C CYS A 495 -12.69 -12.62 41.71
N GLU A 496 -12.07 -13.81 41.58
CA GLU A 496 -11.25 -14.39 42.65
C GLU A 496 -9.93 -13.61 42.82
N PHE A 497 -9.52 -13.40 44.08
CA PHE A 497 -8.21 -12.81 44.39
C PHE A 497 -7.07 -13.72 43.92
N ALA A 498 -6.22 -13.23 43.04
CA ALA A 498 -4.97 -13.86 42.64
C ALA A 498 -3.79 -13.10 43.27
N PRO A 499 -2.86 -13.76 43.97
CA PRO A 499 -1.62 -13.13 44.41
C PRO A 499 -0.82 -12.70 43.16
N THR A 500 -0.30 -11.47 43.16
CA THR A 500 0.43 -10.82 42.10
C THR A 500 1.35 -11.77 41.31
N GLY A 501 1.07 -11.99 40.00
CA GLY A 501 1.94 -12.67 39.05
C GLY A 501 1.32 -13.71 38.12
N THR A 502 0.07 -14.13 38.31
CA THR A 502 -0.60 -15.08 37.42
C THR A 502 -2.02 -14.65 37.12
N VAL A 503 -2.25 -14.23 35.88
CA VAL A 503 -3.59 -14.09 35.31
C VAL A 503 -4.13 -15.51 35.09
N GLN A 504 -4.90 -16.05 36.04
CA GLN A 504 -5.71 -17.24 35.76
C GLN A 504 -7.00 -16.78 35.09
N GLY A 505 -7.15 -17.12 33.81
CA GLY A 505 -8.39 -16.99 33.09
C GLY A 505 -9.57 -17.64 33.90
N SER A 506 -10.72 -17.00 33.88
CA SER A 506 -11.91 -17.38 34.61
C SER A 506 -12.31 -18.84 34.33
N ARG A 507 -12.22 -19.68 35.36
CA ARG A 507 -12.83 -21.02 35.39
C ARG A 507 -14.32 -20.88 35.70
N LYS A 508 -15.11 -20.33 34.83
CA LYS A 508 -16.56 -20.45 34.87
C LYS A 508 -17.10 -20.54 33.45
N ASP A 509 -17.09 -21.75 32.91
CA ASP A 509 -18.08 -22.23 31.96
C ASP A 509 -17.88 -23.74 31.72
N LYS A 510 -18.00 -24.52 32.82
CA LYS A 510 -18.32 -25.92 32.70
C LYS A 510 -19.65 -26.19 33.45
N LYS A 511 -20.73 -25.61 32.94
CA LYS A 511 -22.06 -26.16 33.15
C LYS A 511 -22.30 -27.24 32.11
N LYS A 512 -22.52 -28.46 32.63
CA LYS A 512 -22.92 -29.63 31.84
C LYS A 512 -24.12 -29.28 30.93
N ALA A 513 -23.91 -29.31 29.62
CA ALA A 513 -25.00 -29.44 28.69
C ALA A 513 -25.35 -30.90 28.55
N ALA A 514 -26.62 -31.22 28.64
CA ALA A 514 -27.18 -32.55 28.41
C ALA A 514 -27.01 -32.94 26.94
N PRO A 515 -26.94 -34.23 26.57
CA PRO A 515 -26.64 -34.66 25.22
C PRO A 515 -27.80 -34.38 24.27
N GLU A 516 -27.58 -33.55 23.27
CA GLU A 516 -28.45 -33.41 22.09
C GLU A 516 -28.31 -34.63 21.18
N LYS A 517 -29.43 -35.06 20.63
CA LYS A 517 -29.55 -36.17 19.67
C LYS A 517 -28.82 -35.84 18.35
N PRO A 518 -28.19 -36.85 17.70
CA PRO A 518 -27.43 -36.62 16.50
C PRO A 518 -28.31 -36.35 15.29
N ALA A 519 -27.97 -35.31 14.51
CA ALA A 519 -28.52 -35.04 13.19
C ALA A 519 -28.05 -36.07 12.13
N PRO A 520 -28.79 -36.28 11.02
CA PRO A 520 -28.55 -37.38 10.11
C PRO A 520 -27.28 -37.23 9.27
N LYS A 521 -26.57 -38.35 9.08
CA LYS A 521 -25.30 -38.47 8.37
C LYS A 521 -25.47 -38.26 6.85
N ALA A 522 -24.61 -37.38 6.28
CA ALA A 522 -24.39 -37.29 4.84
C ALA A 522 -23.70 -38.56 4.29
N PRO A 523 -23.90 -38.95 3.00
CA PRO A 523 -23.43 -40.21 2.46
C PRO A 523 -21.90 -40.25 2.31
N LYS A 524 -21.35 -41.44 2.62
CA LYS A 524 -19.92 -41.78 2.57
C LYS A 524 -19.38 -41.82 1.13
N ALA A 525 -18.27 -41.16 0.85
CA ALA A 525 -17.43 -41.40 -0.32
C ALA A 525 -16.70 -42.77 -0.22
N PRO A 526 -16.38 -43.44 -1.35
CA PRO A 526 -15.83 -44.79 -1.35
C PRO A 526 -14.38 -44.82 -0.82
N LYS A 527 -14.10 -45.93 -0.10
CA LYS A 527 -12.79 -46.21 0.53
C LYS A 527 -11.73 -46.54 -0.53
N ALA A 528 -10.58 -45.84 -0.46
CA ALA A 528 -9.35 -46.29 -1.12
C ALA A 528 -8.73 -47.51 -0.41
N PRO A 529 -7.99 -48.39 -1.12
CA PRO A 529 -7.49 -49.64 -0.55
C PRO A 529 -6.36 -49.39 0.46
N LYS A 530 -6.34 -50.24 1.51
CA LYS A 530 -5.34 -50.23 2.58
C LYS A 530 -3.95 -50.57 2.02
N ALA A 531 -2.99 -49.63 2.17
CA ALA A 531 -1.58 -49.95 2.02
C ALA A 531 -1.05 -50.71 3.24
N ALA A 532 -0.20 -51.70 2.99
CA ALA A 532 0.40 -52.57 3.98
C ALA A 532 1.35 -51.76 4.92
N LYS A 533 1.38 -52.16 6.21
CA LYS A 533 2.30 -51.59 7.21
C LYS A 533 3.75 -51.88 6.81
N PRO A 534 4.66 -50.86 6.84
CA PRO A 534 6.09 -51.11 6.74
C PRO A 534 6.63 -51.70 8.07
N PRO A 535 7.75 -52.48 8.00
CA PRO A 535 8.38 -53.07 9.16
C PRO A 535 9.01 -52.01 10.10
N PRO A 536 9.22 -52.29 11.41
CA PRO A 536 9.74 -51.31 12.35
C PRO A 536 11.20 -51.00 12.05
N ALA A 537 11.52 -49.70 11.95
CA ALA A 537 12.88 -49.18 11.73
C ALA A 537 13.69 -49.18 13.03
N PRO A 538 15.02 -49.38 12.98
CA PRO A 538 15.86 -49.33 14.14
C PRO A 538 15.99 -47.91 14.70
N SER A 539 15.95 -47.80 16.02
CA SER A 539 15.96 -46.57 16.80
C SER A 539 17.29 -45.80 16.70
N ASN A 540 17.33 -44.75 15.87
CA ASN A 540 18.44 -43.79 15.83
C ASN A 540 17.92 -42.37 16.18
N ASN A 541 16.93 -42.26 17.06
CA ASN A 541 16.22 -41.05 17.38
C ASN A 541 17.04 -39.97 18.10
N GLY A 542 18.11 -40.33 18.83
CA GLY A 542 18.89 -39.36 19.63
C GLY A 542 19.69 -38.37 18.79
N ALA A 543 20.38 -38.85 17.72
CA ALA A 543 21.23 -38.01 16.88
C ALA A 543 20.41 -37.10 15.95
N LEU A 544 19.26 -37.59 15.43
CA LEU A 544 18.32 -36.76 14.64
C LEU A 544 17.56 -35.73 15.50
N ALA A 545 17.27 -36.04 16.77
CA ALA A 545 16.67 -35.08 17.70
C ALA A 545 17.64 -33.94 18.02
N THR A 546 18.95 -34.25 18.19
CA THR A 546 20.00 -33.23 18.34
C THR A 546 20.13 -32.35 17.10
N LEU A 547 20.14 -32.97 15.91
CA LEU A 547 20.17 -32.24 14.63
C LEU A 547 18.92 -31.35 14.47
N ASN A 548 17.74 -31.83 14.86
CA ASN A 548 16.49 -31.05 14.80
C ASN A 548 16.58 -29.73 15.56
N GLY A 549 17.16 -29.75 16.77
CA GLY A 549 17.40 -28.53 17.56
C GLY A 549 18.45 -27.61 16.96
N GLN A 550 19.52 -28.18 16.37
CA GLN A 550 20.60 -27.37 15.76
C GLN A 550 20.15 -26.57 14.52
N VAL A 551 19.21 -27.11 13.74
CA VAL A 551 18.72 -26.49 12.49
C VAL A 551 17.31 -25.87 12.61
N GLU A 552 16.86 -25.62 13.82
CA GLU A 552 15.54 -25.05 14.09
C GLU A 552 15.37 -23.65 13.47
N TYR A 553 16.37 -22.79 13.63
CA TYR A 553 16.34 -21.37 13.24
C TYR A 553 17.26 -21.00 12.07
N ALA A 554 18.06 -21.96 11.54
CA ALA A 554 18.98 -21.69 10.45
C ALA A 554 18.91 -22.77 9.35
N PRO A 555 19.19 -22.44 8.07
CA PRO A 555 19.20 -23.41 6.98
C PRO A 555 20.41 -24.36 7.01
N TYR A 556 21.50 -24.01 7.73
CA TYR A 556 22.74 -24.78 7.87
C TYR A 556 23.18 -24.86 9.33
N LEU A 557 24.01 -25.85 9.67
CA LEU A 557 24.50 -26.06 11.05
C LEU A 557 25.31 -24.89 11.62
N GLY A 558 26.03 -24.17 10.76
CA GLY A 558 26.84 -23.00 11.12
C GLY A 558 26.13 -21.65 10.92
N GLY A 559 24.81 -21.63 10.58
CA GLY A 559 24.04 -20.39 10.33
C GLY A 559 23.40 -20.30 8.96
N TYR A 560 23.72 -19.26 8.17
CA TYR A 560 23.06 -18.97 6.89
C TYR A 560 23.89 -19.31 5.65
N ALA A 561 25.08 -19.87 5.80
CA ALA A 561 25.95 -20.34 4.71
C ALA A 561 26.31 -21.82 4.87
N PRO A 562 26.40 -22.60 3.77
CA PRO A 562 26.80 -23.99 3.83
C PRO A 562 28.28 -24.14 4.29
N SER A 563 28.55 -25.18 5.05
CA SER A 563 29.86 -25.43 5.63
C SER A 563 30.28 -26.91 5.52
N ALA A 564 31.58 -27.20 5.76
CA ALA A 564 32.06 -28.56 5.84
C ALA A 564 31.36 -29.40 6.92
N ALA A 565 30.86 -28.75 7.99
CA ALA A 565 30.05 -29.40 9.03
C ALA A 565 28.72 -29.91 8.49
N ASP A 566 28.07 -29.15 7.59
CA ASP A 566 26.82 -29.56 6.93
C ASP A 566 27.06 -30.77 6.01
N ALA A 567 28.13 -30.75 5.21
CA ALA A 567 28.50 -31.85 4.35
C ALA A 567 28.75 -33.15 5.14
N ALA A 568 29.50 -33.05 6.24
CA ALA A 568 29.83 -34.19 7.13
C ALA A 568 28.56 -34.73 7.83
N ALA A 569 27.69 -33.84 8.36
CA ALA A 569 26.45 -34.22 8.99
C ALA A 569 25.47 -34.86 7.97
N PHE A 570 25.37 -34.34 6.75
CA PHE A 570 24.53 -34.93 5.70
C PHE A 570 25.05 -36.32 5.31
N ALA A 571 26.36 -36.51 5.11
CA ALA A 571 26.94 -37.82 4.81
C ALA A 571 26.61 -38.85 5.90
N LYS A 572 26.62 -38.44 7.17
CA LYS A 572 26.28 -39.28 8.33
C LYS A 572 24.80 -39.66 8.39
N HIS A 573 23.91 -38.77 7.98
CA HIS A 573 22.45 -38.95 8.11
C HIS A 573 21.75 -39.20 6.78
N ARG A 574 22.46 -39.29 5.65
CA ARG A 574 21.92 -39.57 4.31
C ARG A 574 21.19 -40.91 4.32
N GLY A 575 19.89 -40.87 3.95
CA GLY A 575 19.04 -42.05 3.93
C GLY A 575 18.45 -42.47 5.29
N ALA A 576 18.69 -41.71 6.37
CA ALA A 576 18.02 -41.95 7.64
C ALA A 576 16.51 -41.64 7.52
N ALA A 577 15.68 -42.56 8.02
CA ALA A 577 14.24 -42.31 8.14
C ALA A 577 14.01 -41.21 9.17
N CYS A 578 13.51 -40.06 8.72
CA CYS A 578 13.18 -38.91 9.57
C CYS A 578 11.68 -38.64 9.50
N ASP A 579 11.02 -38.78 10.66
CA ASP A 579 9.58 -38.47 10.76
C ASP A 579 9.39 -36.94 10.82
N ALA A 580 8.88 -36.38 9.74
CA ALA A 580 8.64 -34.94 9.63
C ALA A 580 7.60 -34.39 10.63
N ALA A 581 6.73 -35.24 11.19
CA ALA A 581 5.79 -34.84 12.22
C ALA A 581 6.45 -34.70 13.60
N GLN A 582 7.47 -35.51 13.87
CA GLN A 582 8.21 -35.50 15.14
C GLN A 582 9.47 -34.62 15.09
N LEU A 583 10.16 -34.60 13.95
CA LEU A 583 11.44 -33.90 13.75
C LEU A 583 11.40 -32.99 12.49
N PRO A 584 10.55 -31.98 12.45
CA PRO A 584 10.28 -31.18 11.25
C PRO A 584 11.51 -30.42 10.72
N HIS A 585 12.36 -29.92 11.61
CA HIS A 585 13.55 -29.15 11.23
C HIS A 585 14.65 -30.04 10.66
N ALA A 586 14.87 -31.24 11.23
CA ALA A 586 15.81 -32.20 10.70
C ALA A 586 15.33 -32.76 9.34
N ALA A 587 14.04 -33.03 9.17
CA ALA A 587 13.47 -33.49 7.90
C ALA A 587 13.64 -32.41 6.81
N ARG A 588 13.33 -31.15 7.11
CA ARG A 588 13.55 -30.00 6.23
C ARG A 588 15.02 -29.86 5.84
N TRP A 589 15.93 -29.92 6.81
CA TRP A 589 17.36 -29.77 6.58
C TRP A 589 17.91 -30.92 5.71
N LEU A 590 17.53 -32.17 5.98
CA LEU A 590 17.94 -33.33 5.16
C LEU A 590 17.47 -33.20 3.71
N ALA A 591 16.23 -32.76 3.48
CA ALA A 591 15.71 -32.50 2.15
C ALA A 591 16.47 -31.36 1.44
N HIS A 592 16.78 -30.29 2.16
CA HIS A 592 17.56 -29.17 1.65
C HIS A 592 18.98 -29.60 1.28
N MET A 593 19.67 -30.35 2.14
CA MET A 593 21.02 -30.88 1.86
C MET A 593 21.01 -31.86 0.69
N ALA A 594 19.96 -32.64 0.51
CA ALA A 594 19.82 -33.57 -0.60
C ALA A 594 19.61 -32.88 -1.96
N SER A 595 19.15 -31.63 -1.98
CA SER A 595 18.96 -30.84 -3.21
C SER A 595 20.28 -30.40 -3.88
N PHE A 596 21.41 -30.46 -3.17
CA PHE A 596 22.73 -30.20 -3.74
C PHE A 596 23.34 -31.50 -4.28
N ASP A 597 24.15 -31.42 -5.33
CA ASP A 597 24.95 -32.56 -5.82
C ASP A 597 26.18 -32.81 -4.93
N ASP A 598 26.83 -33.97 -5.09
CA ASP A 598 27.97 -34.36 -4.28
C ASP A 598 29.20 -33.44 -4.51
N ALA A 599 29.34 -32.89 -5.73
CA ALA A 599 30.43 -31.95 -6.06
C ALA A 599 30.26 -30.62 -5.35
N ALA A 600 29.03 -30.08 -5.33
CA ALA A 600 28.70 -28.84 -4.61
C ALA A 600 28.97 -29.00 -3.11
N ARG A 601 28.54 -30.12 -2.50
CA ARG A 601 28.79 -30.39 -1.07
C ARG A 601 30.29 -30.55 -0.73
N ALA A 602 31.06 -31.15 -1.64
CA ALA A 602 32.51 -31.29 -1.46
C ALA A 602 33.28 -29.94 -1.50
N ALA A 603 32.69 -28.92 -2.13
CA ALA A 603 33.26 -27.58 -2.24
C ALA A 603 32.99 -26.68 -0.99
N TRP A 604 32.17 -27.11 -0.04
CA TRP A 604 31.84 -26.31 1.16
C TRP A 604 33.04 -26.31 2.14
N LYS A 605 33.45 -25.11 2.54
CA LYS A 605 34.58 -24.85 3.43
C LYS A 605 34.18 -24.71 4.90
#